data_f78700cc973d02e3b7d44262b89e8b18
#
_entry.id   f78700cc973d02e3b7d44262b89e8b18
#
_cell.length_a   1.000
_cell.length_b   1.000
_cell.length_c   1.000
_cell.angle_alpha   90.00
_cell.angle_beta   90.00
_cell.angle_gamma   90.00
#
_symmetry.space_group_name_H-M   'P 1'
#
loop_
_entity.id
_entity.type
_entity.pdbx_description
1 polymer ?
#
loop_
_entity_poly.entity_id
_entity_poly.type
_entity_poly.pdbx_seq_one_letter_code
_entity_poly.pdbx_strand_id
1 'polypeptide(L)'
;MTIQIGDRIPEAVLQHIDEGVKKIDTPTLFEGRRMVLFAVPGAFTPTCSERHLPGFVEHFDAFRERGIEVACMAVNDPFVMQAWGESQHVPPGLRMLADGNGDFTRALGLEMDASGYGMGLRSKRFALYAENGVVKDLFVEAPGEFRVSSAEHVLANLPAA
;
A
#
# COMPACT_ATOMS: atom_id res chain seq x y z
N MET A 1 13.16 1.94 -13.61
CA MET A 1 13.91 2.44 -12.43
C MET A 1 13.06 2.23 -11.19
N THR A 2 13.72 1.82 -10.12
CA THR A 2 13.02 1.61 -8.84
C THR A 2 13.00 2.90 -8.04
N ILE A 3 11.85 3.22 -7.43
CA ILE A 3 11.70 4.39 -6.56
C ILE A 3 12.70 4.33 -5.40
N GLN A 4 13.20 5.48 -4.97
CA GLN A 4 14.17 5.58 -3.88
C GLN A 4 13.76 6.69 -2.91
N ILE A 5 14.34 6.64 -1.71
CA ILE A 5 14.17 7.72 -0.73
C ILE A 5 14.62 9.04 -1.35
N GLY A 6 13.81 10.07 -1.20
CA GLY A 6 14.03 11.38 -1.79
C GLY A 6 13.30 11.61 -3.11
N ASP A 7 12.85 10.54 -3.76
CA ASP A 7 12.10 10.66 -5.01
C ASP A 7 10.68 11.13 -4.75
N ARG A 8 10.13 11.85 -5.73
CA ARG A 8 8.71 12.16 -5.73
C ARG A 8 7.92 10.95 -6.20
N ILE A 9 6.77 10.71 -5.58
CA ILE A 9 5.85 9.65 -6.00
C ILE A 9 5.44 9.92 -7.46
N PRO A 10 5.59 8.93 -8.37
CA PRO A 10 5.20 9.13 -9.76
C PRO A 10 3.71 9.35 -9.92
N GLU A 11 3.34 10.12 -10.92
CA GLU A 11 1.94 10.40 -11.22
C GLU A 11 1.28 9.15 -11.80
N ALA A 12 0.17 8.74 -11.22
CA ALA A 12 -0.63 7.61 -11.66
C ALA A 12 -2.04 7.74 -11.12
N VAL A 13 -2.97 6.95 -11.65
CA VAL A 13 -4.35 6.94 -11.19
C VAL A 13 -4.66 5.60 -10.56
N LEU A 14 -5.19 5.65 -9.34
CA LEU A 14 -5.66 4.47 -8.61
C LEU A 14 -7.18 4.50 -8.53
N GLN A 15 -7.78 3.37 -8.20
CA GLN A 15 -9.23 3.27 -8.05
C GLN A 15 -9.60 2.79 -6.66
N HIS A 16 -10.78 3.17 -6.20
CA HIS A 16 -11.33 2.70 -4.93
C HIS A 16 -12.86 2.77 -5.01
N ILE A 17 -13.52 2.16 -4.06
CA ILE A 17 -14.98 2.18 -3.97
C ILE A 17 -15.39 3.17 -2.88
N ASP A 18 -16.18 4.16 -3.26
CA ASP A 18 -16.80 5.13 -2.35
C ASP A 18 -18.09 5.58 -3.03
N GLU A 19 -19.19 4.90 -2.71
CA GLU A 19 -20.48 5.07 -3.42
C GLU A 19 -20.31 4.83 -4.93
N GLY A 20 -19.68 3.70 -5.28
CA GLY A 20 -19.32 3.35 -6.65
C GLY A 20 -17.83 3.51 -6.88
N VAL A 21 -17.38 3.14 -8.07
CA VAL A 21 -15.95 3.22 -8.42
C VAL A 21 -15.54 4.68 -8.60
N LYS A 22 -14.50 5.07 -7.88
CA LYS A 22 -13.90 6.41 -7.96
C LYS A 22 -12.45 6.28 -8.37
N LYS A 23 -11.93 7.33 -9.01
CA LYS A 23 -10.52 7.44 -9.35
C LYS A 23 -9.87 8.49 -8.47
N ILE A 24 -8.63 8.24 -8.07
CA ILE A 24 -7.82 9.23 -7.37
C ILE A 24 -6.41 9.19 -7.96
N ASP A 25 -5.89 10.34 -8.36
CA ASP A 25 -4.51 10.40 -8.82
C ASP A 25 -3.55 10.53 -7.64
N THR A 26 -2.31 10.12 -7.86
CA THR A 26 -1.32 10.12 -6.77
C THR A 26 -0.98 11.52 -6.27
N PRO A 27 -0.89 12.57 -7.11
CA PRO A 27 -0.71 13.92 -6.56
C PRO A 27 -1.80 14.31 -5.56
N THR A 28 -3.06 14.05 -5.86
CA THR A 28 -4.17 14.35 -4.95
C THR A 28 -4.12 13.50 -3.68
N LEU A 29 -3.79 12.22 -3.85
CA LEU A 29 -3.73 11.29 -2.72
C LEU A 29 -2.68 11.69 -1.68
N PHE A 30 -1.50 12.12 -2.14
CA PHE A 30 -0.36 12.38 -1.26
C PHE A 30 -0.19 13.86 -0.88
N GLU A 31 -0.84 14.79 -1.58
CA GLU A 31 -0.64 16.22 -1.36
C GLU A 31 -0.99 16.65 0.05
N GLY A 32 -0.05 17.33 0.70
CA GLY A 32 -0.25 17.89 2.03
C GLY A 32 -0.40 16.84 3.13
N ARG A 33 -0.08 15.58 2.85
CA ARG A 33 -0.31 14.48 3.80
C ARG A 33 0.99 13.78 4.13
N ARG A 34 1.01 13.22 5.34
CA ARG A 34 1.99 12.23 5.76
C ARG A 34 1.30 10.88 5.63
N MET A 35 1.83 10.00 4.80
CA MET A 35 1.14 8.75 4.46
C MET A 35 2.08 7.57 4.41
N VAL A 36 1.64 6.45 5.01
CA VAL A 36 2.22 5.13 4.77
C VAL A 36 1.36 4.42 3.75
N LEU A 37 1.97 4.04 2.63
CA LEU A 37 1.35 3.18 1.64
C LEU A 37 2.02 1.82 1.74
N PHE A 38 1.26 0.77 2.06
CA PHE A 38 1.79 -0.57 1.99
C PHE A 38 1.10 -1.34 0.87
N ALA A 39 1.88 -2.18 0.21
CA ALA A 39 1.40 -2.94 -0.93
C ALA A 39 1.61 -4.43 -0.71
N VAL A 40 0.68 -5.20 -1.22
CA VAL A 40 0.67 -6.65 -1.10
C VAL A 40 0.60 -7.28 -2.48
N PRO A 41 1.17 -8.49 -2.67
CA PRO A 41 1.08 -9.19 -3.95
C PRO A 41 -0.35 -9.52 -4.38
N GLY A 42 -1.27 -9.71 -3.43
CA GLY A 42 -2.65 -9.98 -3.81
C GLY A 42 -3.58 -10.05 -2.62
N ALA A 43 -4.76 -9.43 -2.78
CA ALA A 43 -5.86 -9.57 -1.82
C ALA A 43 -6.24 -11.04 -1.68
N PHE A 44 -6.68 -11.42 -0.48
CA PHE A 44 -7.11 -12.79 -0.15
C PHE A 44 -6.01 -13.85 -0.20
N THR A 45 -4.75 -13.46 -0.41
CA THR A 45 -3.63 -14.42 -0.32
C THR A 45 -3.18 -14.58 1.14
N PRO A 46 -2.50 -15.71 1.50
CA PRO A 46 -2.28 -16.04 2.92
C PRO A 46 -1.55 -14.99 3.75
N THR A 47 -0.32 -14.62 3.42
CA THR A 47 0.44 -13.65 4.22
C THR A 47 -0.23 -12.27 4.23
N CYS A 48 -0.80 -11.86 3.09
CA CYS A 48 -1.49 -10.58 2.98
C CYS A 48 -2.70 -10.53 3.92
N SER A 49 -3.46 -11.62 4.00
CA SER A 49 -4.71 -11.70 4.78
C SER A 49 -4.49 -12.08 6.23
N GLU A 50 -3.42 -12.81 6.54
CA GLU A 50 -3.18 -13.33 7.90
C GLU A 50 -2.24 -12.45 8.71
N ARG A 51 -1.37 -11.68 8.06
CA ARG A 51 -0.31 -10.94 8.74
C ARG A 51 -0.18 -9.48 8.33
N HIS A 52 -0.10 -9.18 7.03
CA HIS A 52 0.24 -7.84 6.59
C HIS A 52 -0.88 -6.84 6.85
N LEU A 53 -2.05 -7.05 6.24
CA LEU A 53 -3.19 -6.16 6.46
C LEU A 53 -3.66 -6.16 7.92
N PRO A 54 -3.80 -7.33 8.58
CA PRO A 54 -4.20 -7.32 10.00
C PRO A 54 -3.27 -6.51 10.90
N GLY A 55 -1.97 -6.53 10.66
CA GLY A 55 -1.01 -5.73 11.43
C GLY A 55 -1.28 -4.24 11.30
N PHE A 56 -1.58 -3.75 10.09
CA PHE A 56 -1.92 -2.35 9.91
C PHE A 56 -3.29 -1.98 10.47
N VAL A 57 -4.25 -2.90 10.44
CA VAL A 57 -5.54 -2.71 11.11
C VAL A 57 -5.35 -2.56 12.61
N GLU A 58 -4.56 -3.45 13.21
CA GLU A 58 -4.27 -3.44 14.64
C GLU A 58 -3.57 -2.16 15.08
N HIS A 59 -2.62 -1.67 14.30
CA HIS A 59 -1.82 -0.49 14.62
C HIS A 59 -2.32 0.80 13.97
N PHE A 60 -3.50 0.79 13.37
CA PHE A 60 -4.03 1.95 12.65
C PHE A 60 -4.07 3.20 13.51
N ASP A 61 -4.53 3.07 14.76
CA ASP A 61 -4.62 4.22 15.66
C ASP A 61 -3.24 4.79 16.02
N ALA A 62 -2.22 3.94 16.12
CA ALA A 62 -0.86 4.40 16.37
C ALA A 62 -0.33 5.29 15.25
N PHE A 63 -0.64 4.97 14.00
CA PHE A 63 -0.31 5.84 12.87
C PHE A 63 -1.10 7.15 12.92
N ARG A 64 -2.40 7.05 13.17
CA ARG A 64 -3.27 8.22 13.23
C ARG A 64 -2.84 9.20 14.32
N GLU A 65 -2.42 8.69 15.48
CA GLU A 65 -1.94 9.52 16.58
C GLU A 65 -0.67 10.29 16.21
N ARG A 66 0.11 9.78 15.27
CA ARG A 66 1.29 10.45 14.73
C ARG A 66 0.95 11.38 13.56
N GLY A 67 -0.32 11.54 13.20
CA GLY A 67 -0.74 12.34 12.06
C GLY A 67 -0.45 11.69 10.72
N ILE A 68 -0.34 10.36 10.68
CA ILE A 68 0.00 9.60 9.47
C ILE A 68 -1.23 8.85 8.99
N GLU A 69 -1.59 9.04 7.72
CA GLU A 69 -2.64 8.27 7.07
C GLU A 69 -2.07 6.95 6.55
N VAL A 70 -2.93 5.94 6.40
CA VAL A 70 -2.53 4.61 5.95
C VAL A 70 -3.37 4.22 4.73
N ALA A 71 -2.69 3.69 3.72
CA ALA A 71 -3.34 3.14 2.53
C ALA A 71 -2.74 1.78 2.20
N CYS A 72 -3.61 0.88 1.75
CA CYS A 72 -3.25 -0.44 1.26
C CYS A 72 -3.46 -0.49 -0.25
N MET A 73 -2.51 -1.06 -0.98
CA MET A 73 -2.60 -1.16 -2.43
C MET A 73 -2.26 -2.57 -2.89
N ALA A 74 -2.90 -3.01 -3.96
CA ALA A 74 -2.54 -4.23 -4.66
C ALA A 74 -2.91 -4.12 -6.13
N VAL A 75 -2.30 -4.98 -6.95
CA VAL A 75 -2.68 -5.14 -8.37
C VAL A 75 -3.89 -6.07 -8.41
N ASN A 76 -5.00 -5.53 -7.93
CA ASN A 76 -6.33 -6.13 -7.94
C ASN A 76 -7.31 -5.03 -8.34
N ASP A 77 -8.51 -5.42 -8.80
CA ASP A 77 -9.53 -4.44 -9.13
C ASP A 77 -10.17 -3.83 -7.87
N PRO A 78 -10.90 -2.71 -8.00
CA PRO A 78 -11.46 -2.04 -6.83
C PRO A 78 -12.53 -2.85 -6.10
N PHE A 79 -13.26 -3.72 -6.82
CA PHE A 79 -14.28 -4.56 -6.19
C PHE A 79 -13.65 -5.60 -5.27
N VAL A 80 -12.55 -6.23 -5.72
CA VAL A 80 -11.80 -7.18 -4.90
C VAL A 80 -11.20 -6.47 -3.69
N MET A 81 -10.62 -5.28 -3.87
CA MET A 81 -10.03 -4.53 -2.76
C MET A 81 -11.08 -4.14 -1.72
N GLN A 82 -12.26 -3.74 -2.16
CA GLN A 82 -13.35 -3.43 -1.23
C GLN A 82 -13.77 -4.67 -0.43
N ALA A 83 -14.00 -5.79 -1.13
CA ALA A 83 -14.44 -7.03 -0.48
C ALA A 83 -13.39 -7.52 0.52
N TRP A 84 -12.12 -7.42 0.16
CA TRP A 84 -11.04 -7.83 1.05
C TRP A 84 -10.98 -6.93 2.30
N GLY A 85 -11.10 -5.61 2.11
CA GLY A 85 -11.14 -4.68 3.23
C GLY A 85 -12.31 -4.97 4.18
N GLU A 86 -13.48 -5.25 3.63
CA GLU A 86 -14.65 -5.60 4.44
C GLU A 86 -14.42 -6.90 5.21
N SER A 87 -13.85 -7.93 4.57
CA SER A 87 -13.57 -9.21 5.22
C SER A 87 -12.54 -9.09 6.34
N GLN A 88 -11.67 -8.10 6.27
CA GLN A 88 -10.63 -7.84 7.26
C GLN A 88 -11.04 -6.80 8.29
N HIS A 89 -12.26 -6.27 8.19
CA HIS A 89 -12.79 -5.27 9.12
C HIS A 89 -11.89 -4.04 9.23
N VAL A 90 -11.41 -3.54 8.08
CA VAL A 90 -10.56 -2.35 8.08
C VAL A 90 -11.31 -1.14 8.63
N PRO A 91 -10.66 -0.30 9.45
CA PRO A 91 -11.31 0.87 10.00
C PRO A 91 -11.54 1.94 8.94
N PRO A 92 -12.57 2.79 9.13
CA PRO A 92 -12.73 3.97 8.28
C PRO A 92 -11.46 4.80 8.28
N GLY A 93 -11.03 5.23 7.10
CA GLY A 93 -9.80 6.01 6.95
C GLY A 93 -8.59 5.19 6.50
N LEU A 94 -8.58 3.88 6.70
CA LEU A 94 -7.59 3.03 6.06
C LEU A 94 -8.06 2.81 4.62
N ARG A 95 -7.33 3.41 3.67
CA ARG A 95 -7.75 3.41 2.27
C ARG A 95 -7.38 2.09 1.61
N MET A 96 -8.35 1.50 0.90
CA MET A 96 -8.14 0.29 0.11
C MET A 96 -8.07 0.70 -1.35
N LEU A 97 -6.88 0.73 -1.92
CA LEU A 97 -6.62 1.26 -3.25
C LEU A 97 -6.32 0.14 -4.24
N ALA A 98 -6.86 0.27 -5.44
CA ALA A 98 -6.69 -0.71 -6.50
C ALA A 98 -5.79 -0.15 -7.60
N ASP A 99 -4.70 -0.87 -7.91
CA ASP A 99 -3.86 -0.62 -9.06
C ASP A 99 -4.10 -1.75 -10.07
N GLY A 100 -5.35 -1.88 -10.52
CA GLY A 100 -5.81 -3.03 -11.27
C GLY A 100 -5.01 -3.36 -12.52
N ASN A 101 -4.51 -2.34 -13.21
CA ASN A 101 -3.70 -2.53 -14.42
C ASN A 101 -2.19 -2.56 -14.14
N GLY A 102 -1.79 -2.33 -12.90
CA GLY A 102 -0.38 -2.34 -12.51
C GLY A 102 0.40 -1.10 -12.93
N ASP A 103 -0.26 -0.04 -13.36
CA ASP A 103 0.42 1.15 -13.90
C ASP A 103 1.27 1.84 -12.83
N PHE A 104 0.73 2.03 -11.63
CA PHE A 104 1.46 2.66 -10.55
C PHE A 104 2.58 1.76 -10.05
N THR A 105 2.30 0.48 -9.90
CA THR A 105 3.30 -0.51 -9.49
C THR A 105 4.50 -0.50 -10.43
N ARG A 106 4.25 -0.47 -11.76
CA ARG A 106 5.33 -0.38 -12.75
C ARG A 106 6.06 0.96 -12.68
N ALA A 107 5.33 2.05 -12.47
CA ALA A 107 5.95 3.37 -12.35
C ALA A 107 6.88 3.46 -11.14
N LEU A 108 6.56 2.75 -10.05
CA LEU A 108 7.43 2.64 -8.88
C LEU A 108 8.64 1.73 -9.12
N GLY A 109 8.60 0.88 -10.14
CA GLY A 109 9.63 -0.13 -10.36
C GLY A 109 9.58 -1.28 -9.37
N LEU A 110 8.40 -1.52 -8.78
CA LEU A 110 8.20 -2.54 -7.74
C LEU A 110 7.28 -3.66 -8.22
N GLU A 111 7.19 -3.86 -9.52
CA GLU A 111 6.43 -4.98 -10.08
C GLU A 111 7.14 -6.31 -9.86
N MET A 112 6.36 -7.37 -9.84
CA MET A 112 6.82 -8.73 -9.65
C MET A 112 6.07 -9.64 -10.62
N ASP A 113 6.80 -10.57 -11.26
CA ASP A 113 6.17 -11.59 -12.07
C ASP A 113 5.73 -12.75 -11.18
N ALA A 114 4.43 -12.84 -10.96
CA ALA A 114 3.82 -13.91 -10.17
C ALA A 114 3.13 -14.96 -11.04
N SER A 115 3.54 -15.05 -12.34
CA SER A 115 2.92 -16.00 -13.26
C SER A 115 3.12 -17.45 -12.84
N GLY A 116 4.18 -17.76 -12.10
CA GLY A 116 4.41 -19.10 -11.53
C GLY A 116 3.33 -19.52 -10.54
N TYR A 117 2.59 -18.58 -10.00
CA TYR A 117 1.46 -18.83 -9.10
C TYR A 117 0.11 -18.60 -9.79
N GLY A 118 0.11 -18.39 -11.10
CA GLY A 118 -1.11 -18.08 -11.83
C GLY A 118 -1.64 -16.68 -11.58
N MET A 119 -0.81 -15.77 -11.10
CA MET A 119 -1.24 -14.44 -10.68
C MET A 119 -0.81 -13.31 -11.63
N GLY A 120 0.07 -13.61 -12.57
CA GLY A 120 0.55 -12.62 -13.54
C GLY A 120 1.39 -11.52 -12.90
N LEU A 121 1.26 -10.29 -13.40
CA LEU A 121 2.00 -9.15 -12.86
C LEU A 121 1.36 -8.69 -11.55
N ARG A 122 2.17 -8.60 -10.52
CA ARG A 122 1.75 -8.16 -9.18
C ARG A 122 2.77 -7.18 -8.62
N SER A 123 2.44 -6.59 -7.47
CA SER A 123 3.37 -5.76 -6.72
C SER A 123 4.25 -6.63 -5.83
N LYS A 124 5.50 -6.22 -5.67
CA LYS A 124 6.30 -6.70 -4.54
C LYS A 124 5.59 -6.29 -3.25
N ARG A 125 5.90 -6.99 -2.15
CA ARG A 125 5.43 -6.60 -0.83
C ARG A 125 6.34 -5.48 -0.32
N PHE A 126 5.75 -4.33 -0.02
CA PHE A 126 6.53 -3.20 0.48
C PHE A 126 5.67 -2.27 1.33
N ALA A 127 6.33 -1.36 2.02
CA ALA A 127 5.71 -0.19 2.62
C ALA A 127 6.60 1.02 2.30
N LEU A 128 5.98 2.16 2.06
CA LEU A 128 6.70 3.41 1.94
C LEU A 128 6.05 4.47 2.81
N TYR A 129 6.86 5.41 3.28
CA TYR A 129 6.36 6.57 3.99
C TYR A 129 6.70 7.81 3.17
N ALA A 130 5.71 8.63 2.90
CA ALA A 130 5.86 9.84 2.11
C ALA A 130 5.29 11.05 2.86
N GLU A 131 5.93 12.20 2.66
CA GLU A 131 5.46 13.49 3.14
C GLU A 131 5.25 14.39 1.93
N ASN A 132 4.02 14.83 1.74
CA ASN A 132 3.64 15.69 0.62
C ASN A 132 4.14 15.14 -0.73
N GLY A 133 4.03 13.84 -0.94
CA GLY A 133 4.40 13.18 -2.19
C GLY A 133 5.86 12.89 -2.39
N VAL A 134 6.71 13.12 -1.38
CA VAL A 134 8.14 12.80 -1.43
C VAL A 134 8.42 11.60 -0.52
N VAL A 135 9.06 10.57 -1.05
CA VAL A 135 9.38 9.34 -0.29
C VAL A 135 10.44 9.66 0.75
N LYS A 136 10.12 9.40 2.02
CA LYS A 136 11.04 9.61 3.14
C LYS A 136 11.60 8.31 3.69
N ASP A 137 10.87 7.21 3.56
CA ASP A 137 11.31 5.87 3.93
C ASP A 137 10.74 4.83 2.98
N LEU A 138 11.46 3.74 2.80
CA LEU A 138 11.08 2.69 1.87
C LEU A 138 11.52 1.33 2.43
N PHE A 139 10.56 0.41 2.56
CA PHE A 139 10.77 -0.92 3.14
C PHE A 139 10.29 -1.97 2.15
N VAL A 140 11.19 -2.50 1.33
CA VAL A 140 10.86 -3.49 0.29
C VAL A 140 11.30 -4.86 0.75
N GLU A 141 10.37 -5.83 0.75
CA GLU A 141 10.65 -7.20 1.15
C GLU A 141 11.45 -7.93 0.06
N ALA A 142 12.34 -8.81 0.50
CA ALA A 142 12.90 -9.81 -0.40
C ALA A 142 11.81 -10.82 -0.79
N PRO A 143 11.92 -11.50 -1.95
CA PRO A 143 10.89 -12.43 -2.38
C PRO A 143 10.55 -13.47 -1.29
N GLY A 144 9.26 -13.60 -1.01
CA GLY A 144 8.75 -14.54 -0.02
C GLY A 144 8.95 -14.15 1.44
N GLU A 145 9.53 -12.99 1.73
CA GLU A 145 9.77 -12.55 3.11
C GLU A 145 8.71 -11.57 3.59
N PHE A 146 8.58 -11.49 4.93
CA PHE A 146 7.75 -10.51 5.60
C PHE A 146 8.48 -10.06 6.88
N ARG A 147 9.42 -9.13 6.74
CA ARG A 147 10.30 -8.67 7.83
C ARG A 147 10.33 -7.16 8.00
N VAL A 148 10.29 -6.42 6.88
CA VAL A 148 10.57 -4.97 6.92
C VAL A 148 9.35 -4.11 6.60
N SER A 149 8.27 -4.68 6.08
CA SER A 149 7.07 -3.93 5.67
C SER A 149 5.90 -4.07 6.65
N SER A 150 6.09 -4.74 7.78
CA SER A 150 5.04 -4.87 8.79
C SER A 150 4.75 -3.52 9.46
N ALA A 151 3.54 -3.38 10.00
CA ALA A 151 3.16 -2.17 10.71
C ALA A 151 4.12 -1.88 11.88
N GLU A 152 4.50 -2.91 12.64
CA GLU A 152 5.42 -2.75 13.76
C GLU A 152 6.79 -2.24 13.31
N HIS A 153 7.34 -2.83 12.24
CA HIS A 153 8.64 -2.42 11.73
C HIS A 153 8.62 -0.98 11.21
N VAL A 154 7.56 -0.64 10.47
CA VAL A 154 7.39 0.71 9.94
C VAL A 154 7.29 1.72 11.08
N LEU A 155 6.44 1.46 12.09
CA LEU A 155 6.29 2.35 13.25
C LEU A 155 7.62 2.54 14.00
N ALA A 156 8.41 1.48 14.13
CA ALA A 156 9.69 1.55 14.85
C ALA A 156 10.74 2.35 14.09
N ASN A 157 10.59 2.55 12.79
CA ASN A 157 11.59 3.20 11.93
C ASN A 157 11.14 4.53 11.35
N LEU A 158 9.93 5.00 11.69
CA LEU A 158 9.46 6.31 11.26
C LEU A 158 9.83 7.39 12.26
N PRO A 159 9.93 8.67 11.80
CA PRO A 159 10.16 9.77 12.72
C PRO A 159 8.99 9.89 13.70
N ALA A 160 9.29 10.31 14.92
CA ALA A 160 8.26 10.61 15.91
C ALA A 160 7.41 11.79 15.43
N ALA A 161 6.14 11.80 15.81
CA ALA A 161 5.22 12.86 15.43
C ALA A 161 5.65 14.22 16.01
#